data_048a31f4c4778113edfd337ff77c931e
#
_entry.id   048a31f4c4778113edfd337ff77c931e
#
_cell.length_a   1.000
_cell.length_b   1.000
_cell.length_c   1.000
_cell.angle_alpha   90.00
_cell.angle_beta   90.00
_cell.angle_gamma   90.00
#
_symmetry.space_group_name_H-M   'P 1'
#
loop_
_entity.id
_entity.type
_entity.pdbx_description
1 polymer ?
#
loop_
_entity_poly.entity_id
_entity_poly.type
_entity_poly.pdbx_seq_one_letter_code
_entity_poly.pdbx_strand_id
1 'polypeptide(L)'
;MKKTLLVASIVAAIGMATPAVAQDKPATDIVSKMFIWWNEAFKTPGAYTPENFSKFFTPEATLVLEGRTVINGVDQWATHFQKIQSGGGDVEIVVPFKDVFEAKDRVYTYHVIRSRRDGKTGCSLAAGHAELKGGKIASIVLVRHTLEAGKDPLDAQCWTD
;
A
#
# COMPACT_ATOMS: atom_id res chain seq x y z
N MET A 1 5.14 70.63 -32.25
CA MET A 1 5.49 69.20 -32.38
C MET A 1 5.15 68.56 -31.05
N LYS A 2 4.00 67.80 -30.93
CA LYS A 2 3.53 67.13 -29.74
C LYS A 2 3.96 65.66 -29.83
N LYS A 3 4.80 65.16 -28.86
CA LYS A 3 5.19 63.78 -28.76
C LYS A 3 4.21 63.03 -27.84
N THR A 4 3.45 62.11 -28.41
CA THR A 4 2.54 61.21 -27.68
C THR A 4 3.33 59.98 -27.15
N LEU A 5 3.40 59.81 -25.84
CA LEU A 5 3.93 58.62 -25.23
C LEU A 5 2.82 57.54 -25.19
N LEU A 6 3.07 56.42 -25.84
CA LEU A 6 2.25 55.21 -25.66
C LEU A 6 2.76 54.43 -24.43
N VAL A 7 1.90 54.28 -23.45
CA VAL A 7 2.16 53.39 -22.28
C VAL A 7 1.57 52.02 -22.62
N ALA A 8 2.43 51.03 -22.80
CA ALA A 8 2.01 49.63 -22.98
C ALA A 8 1.82 48.96 -21.61
N SER A 9 0.58 48.65 -21.27
CA SER A 9 0.25 47.91 -20.07
C SER A 9 0.46 46.39 -20.31
N ILE A 10 1.41 45.80 -19.62
CA ILE A 10 1.64 44.35 -19.62
C ILE A 10 0.71 43.76 -18.54
N VAL A 11 -0.31 43.03 -18.95
CA VAL A 11 -1.16 42.21 -18.06
C VAL A 11 -0.47 40.88 -17.85
N ALA A 12 0.09 40.68 -16.67
CA ALA A 12 0.64 39.39 -16.26
C ALA A 12 -0.52 38.43 -15.87
N ALA A 13 -0.78 37.44 -16.71
CA ALA A 13 -1.71 36.35 -16.39
C ALA A 13 -1.05 35.42 -15.36
N ILE A 14 -1.48 35.50 -14.11
CA ILE A 14 -1.12 34.54 -13.07
C ILE A 14 -1.91 33.25 -13.32
N GLY A 15 -1.27 32.28 -13.95
CA GLY A 15 -1.82 30.91 -14.08
C GLY A 15 -1.93 30.25 -12.72
N MET A 16 -3.16 30.11 -12.20
CA MET A 16 -3.42 29.26 -11.03
C MET A 16 -3.25 27.80 -11.46
N ALA A 17 -2.14 27.18 -11.04
CA ALA A 17 -1.97 25.74 -11.14
C ALA A 17 -3.00 25.09 -10.22
N THR A 18 -4.03 24.47 -10.78
CA THR A 18 -4.94 23.60 -10.02
C THR A 18 -4.15 22.39 -9.55
N PRO A 19 -4.24 22.00 -8.25
CA PRO A 19 -3.63 20.77 -7.78
C PRO A 19 -4.23 19.60 -8.58
N ALA A 20 -3.35 18.79 -9.19
CA ALA A 20 -3.77 17.57 -9.84
C ALA A 20 -4.39 16.66 -8.76
N VAL A 21 -5.70 16.48 -8.81
CA VAL A 21 -6.39 15.46 -8.03
C VAL A 21 -5.85 14.13 -8.54
N ALA A 22 -5.18 13.38 -7.66
CA ALA A 22 -4.76 12.03 -7.98
C ALA A 22 -6.01 11.25 -8.41
N GLN A 23 -6.10 10.89 -9.69
CA GLN A 23 -7.18 10.05 -10.18
C GLN A 23 -7.03 8.69 -9.51
N ASP A 24 -8.09 8.26 -8.81
CA ASP A 24 -8.24 6.89 -8.29
C ASP A 24 -8.16 5.90 -9.47
N LYS A 25 -6.94 5.49 -9.80
CA LYS A 25 -6.73 4.45 -10.80
C LYS A 25 -7.24 3.14 -10.21
N PRO A 26 -8.15 2.43 -10.89
CA PRO A 26 -8.64 1.16 -10.38
C PRO A 26 -7.47 0.23 -10.05
N ALA A 27 -7.55 -0.45 -8.92
CA ALA A 27 -6.56 -1.44 -8.49
C ALA A 27 -6.60 -2.66 -9.44
N THR A 28 -5.82 -2.61 -10.53
CA THR A 28 -5.85 -3.62 -11.61
C THR A 28 -4.75 -4.66 -11.48
N ASP A 29 -3.66 -4.34 -10.79
CA ASP A 29 -2.54 -5.25 -10.57
C ASP A 29 -2.88 -6.34 -9.55
N ILE A 30 -2.13 -7.46 -9.60
CA ILE A 30 -2.39 -8.63 -8.75
C ILE A 30 -2.14 -8.35 -7.27
N VAL A 31 -1.22 -7.44 -6.92
CA VAL A 31 -0.87 -7.13 -5.53
C VAL A 31 -2.00 -6.33 -4.88
N SER A 32 -2.54 -5.33 -5.58
CA SER A 32 -3.71 -4.59 -5.14
C SER A 32 -4.93 -5.51 -4.95
N LYS A 33 -5.20 -6.39 -5.92
CA LYS A 33 -6.30 -7.38 -5.82
C LYS A 33 -6.11 -8.32 -4.64
N MET A 34 -4.89 -8.78 -4.41
CA MET A 34 -4.55 -9.64 -3.28
C MET A 34 -4.80 -8.93 -1.96
N PHE A 35 -4.39 -7.66 -1.80
CA PHE A 35 -4.62 -6.93 -0.55
C PHE A 35 -6.07 -6.51 -0.33
N ILE A 36 -6.84 -6.25 -1.38
CA ILE A 36 -8.30 -6.08 -1.26
C ILE A 36 -8.92 -7.35 -0.68
N TRP A 37 -8.60 -8.52 -1.27
CA TRP A 37 -9.06 -9.79 -0.73
C TRP A 37 -8.56 -10.02 0.69
N TRP A 38 -7.29 -9.72 0.97
CA TRP A 38 -6.68 -9.92 2.28
C TRP A 38 -7.40 -9.13 3.38
N ASN A 39 -7.74 -7.86 3.12
CA ASN A 39 -8.49 -7.02 4.06
C ASN A 39 -9.88 -7.60 4.38
N GLU A 40 -10.57 -8.13 3.38
CA GLU A 40 -11.87 -8.79 3.60
C GLU A 40 -11.73 -10.13 4.31
N ALA A 41 -10.71 -10.92 3.97
CA ALA A 41 -10.38 -12.17 4.64
C ALA A 41 -10.04 -11.95 6.12
N PHE A 42 -9.40 -10.83 6.47
CA PHE A 42 -9.09 -10.48 7.85
C PHE A 42 -10.34 -10.39 8.73
N LYS A 43 -11.45 -9.91 8.16
CA LYS A 43 -12.75 -9.78 8.85
C LYS A 43 -13.53 -11.11 8.93
N THR A 44 -13.08 -12.13 8.21
CA THR A 44 -13.79 -13.41 8.06
C THR A 44 -12.97 -14.54 8.71
N PRO A 45 -13.33 -15.02 9.91
CA PRO A 45 -12.62 -16.13 10.55
C PRO A 45 -12.53 -17.36 9.63
N GLY A 46 -11.35 -17.96 9.55
CA GLY A 46 -11.08 -19.13 8.71
C GLY A 46 -10.87 -18.85 7.21
N ALA A 47 -10.92 -17.60 6.76
CA ALA A 47 -10.70 -17.26 5.35
C ALA A 47 -9.23 -17.38 4.91
N TYR A 48 -8.28 -17.29 5.83
CA TYR A 48 -6.86 -17.49 5.53
C TYR A 48 -6.52 -18.98 5.44
N THR A 49 -6.69 -19.55 4.25
CA THR A 49 -6.33 -20.94 3.96
C THR A 49 -5.25 -21.01 2.88
N PRO A 50 -4.42 -22.06 2.82
CA PRO A 50 -3.46 -22.24 1.73
C PRO A 50 -4.11 -22.17 0.35
N GLU A 51 -5.32 -22.73 0.21
CA GLU A 51 -6.08 -22.71 -1.04
C GLU A 51 -6.42 -21.27 -1.46
N ASN A 52 -6.89 -20.44 -0.52
CA ASN A 52 -7.24 -19.05 -0.80
C ASN A 52 -6.01 -18.21 -1.14
N PHE A 53 -4.89 -18.41 -0.45
CA PHE A 53 -3.61 -17.78 -0.82
C PHE A 53 -3.12 -18.23 -2.19
N SER A 54 -3.30 -19.51 -2.55
CA SER A 54 -2.88 -20.07 -3.85
C SER A 54 -3.58 -19.44 -5.05
N LYS A 55 -4.66 -18.66 -4.84
CA LYS A 55 -5.30 -17.87 -5.91
C LYS A 55 -4.37 -16.74 -6.39
N PHE A 56 -3.53 -16.23 -5.50
CA PHE A 56 -2.65 -15.09 -5.76
C PHE A 56 -1.16 -15.47 -5.78
N PHE A 57 -0.77 -16.48 -5.02
CA PHE A 57 0.62 -16.84 -4.76
C PHE A 57 1.04 -18.14 -5.45
N THR A 58 2.34 -18.25 -5.75
CA THR A 58 2.93 -19.55 -6.08
C THR A 58 3.04 -20.41 -4.81
N PRO A 59 3.13 -21.76 -4.91
CA PRO A 59 3.22 -22.63 -3.72
C PRO A 59 4.36 -22.27 -2.76
N GLU A 60 5.52 -21.88 -3.28
CA GLU A 60 6.73 -21.53 -2.52
C GLU A 60 6.88 -20.03 -2.27
N ALA A 61 5.80 -19.26 -2.39
CA ALA A 61 5.87 -17.80 -2.26
C ALA A 61 6.46 -17.34 -0.93
N THR A 62 7.36 -16.37 -0.99
CA THR A 62 8.06 -15.86 0.18
C THR A 62 7.60 -14.45 0.58
N LEU A 63 7.71 -14.14 1.88
CA LEU A 63 7.70 -12.77 2.39
C LEU A 63 9.06 -12.44 2.97
N VAL A 64 9.68 -11.40 2.43
CA VAL A 64 10.94 -10.85 2.93
C VAL A 64 10.65 -9.49 3.54
N LEU A 65 10.86 -9.35 4.84
CA LEU A 65 10.74 -8.09 5.55
C LEU A 65 12.12 -7.64 6.04
N GLU A 66 12.51 -6.42 5.66
CA GLU A 66 13.77 -5.81 6.11
C GLU A 66 14.99 -6.73 5.88
N GLY A 67 15.00 -7.40 4.71
CA GLY A 67 16.06 -8.31 4.29
C GLY A 67 16.01 -9.72 4.89
N ARG A 68 14.97 -10.05 5.66
CA ARG A 68 14.82 -11.39 6.27
C ARG A 68 13.60 -12.10 5.73
N THR A 69 13.74 -13.36 5.31
CA THR A 69 12.60 -14.20 4.95
C THR A 69 11.84 -14.57 6.22
N VAL A 70 10.59 -14.12 6.32
CA VAL A 70 9.71 -14.33 7.48
C VAL A 70 8.61 -15.34 7.19
N ILE A 71 8.28 -15.59 5.91
CA ILE A 71 7.32 -16.58 5.45
C ILE A 71 7.91 -17.30 4.24
N ASN A 72 7.70 -18.61 4.15
CA ASN A 72 8.09 -19.43 3.02
C ASN A 72 6.99 -20.47 2.74
N GLY A 73 6.33 -20.35 1.58
CA GLY A 73 5.24 -21.20 1.13
C GLY A 73 3.86 -20.80 1.67
N VAL A 74 2.84 -21.11 0.89
CA VAL A 74 1.43 -20.72 1.15
C VAL A 74 0.88 -21.23 2.48
N ASP A 75 1.35 -22.37 2.99
CA ASP A 75 0.95 -22.91 4.29
C ASP A 75 1.40 -21.98 5.43
N GLN A 76 2.61 -21.46 5.33
CA GLN A 76 3.11 -20.49 6.31
C GLN A 76 2.40 -19.14 6.18
N TRP A 77 2.04 -18.71 4.97
CA TRP A 77 1.20 -17.55 4.77
C TRP A 77 -0.13 -17.69 5.52
N ALA A 78 -0.83 -18.79 5.32
CA ALA A 78 -2.10 -19.06 5.99
C ALA A 78 -1.94 -19.06 7.51
N THR A 79 -1.01 -19.85 8.04
CA THR A 79 -0.77 -19.98 9.48
C THR A 79 -0.38 -18.66 10.13
N HIS A 80 0.49 -17.86 9.47
CA HIS A 80 0.95 -16.59 9.99
C HIS A 80 -0.21 -15.59 10.15
N PHE A 81 -1.06 -15.46 9.10
CA PHE A 81 -2.16 -14.50 9.14
C PHE A 81 -3.36 -14.97 9.97
N GLN A 82 -3.60 -16.27 10.07
CA GLN A 82 -4.54 -16.82 11.08
C GLN A 82 -4.12 -16.45 12.50
N LYS A 83 -2.82 -16.53 12.80
CA LYS A 83 -2.30 -16.15 14.11
C LYS A 83 -2.46 -14.65 14.39
N ILE A 84 -2.23 -13.78 13.40
CA ILE A 84 -2.46 -12.34 13.54
C ILE A 84 -3.94 -12.06 13.77
N GLN A 85 -4.83 -12.67 12.98
CA GLN A 85 -6.28 -12.53 13.08
C GLN A 85 -6.80 -12.99 14.46
N SER A 86 -6.34 -14.15 14.96
CA SER A 86 -6.74 -14.68 16.27
C SER A 86 -6.23 -13.85 17.45
N GLY A 87 -5.21 -13.03 17.25
CA GLY A 87 -4.66 -12.13 18.26
C GLY A 87 -5.54 -10.93 18.59
N GLY A 88 -6.67 -10.77 17.90
CA GLY A 88 -7.63 -9.67 18.07
C GLY A 88 -7.14 -8.35 17.47
N GLY A 89 -8.05 -7.37 17.42
CA GLY A 89 -7.82 -6.07 16.81
C GLY A 89 -8.08 -6.05 15.30
N ASP A 90 -7.77 -4.91 14.68
CA ASP A 90 -7.92 -4.66 13.25
C ASP A 90 -6.56 -4.41 12.61
N VAL A 91 -6.37 -4.94 11.40
CA VAL A 91 -5.21 -4.61 10.54
C VAL A 91 -5.73 -4.39 9.13
N GLU A 92 -5.26 -3.35 8.48
CA GLU A 92 -5.64 -3.03 7.10
C GLU A 92 -4.43 -2.55 6.30
N ILE A 93 -4.29 -3.08 5.11
CA ILE A 93 -3.40 -2.54 4.08
C ILE A 93 -4.22 -1.57 3.25
N VAL A 94 -3.88 -0.29 3.27
CA VAL A 94 -4.70 0.73 2.59
C VAL A 94 -4.57 0.59 1.07
N VAL A 95 -5.70 0.39 0.40
CA VAL A 95 -5.82 0.33 -1.06
C VAL A 95 -6.89 1.36 -1.48
N PRO A 96 -6.66 2.20 -2.51
CA PRO A 96 -5.49 2.18 -3.40
C PRO A 96 -4.18 2.57 -2.70
N PHE A 97 -3.08 2.03 -3.18
CA PHE A 97 -1.75 2.37 -2.69
C PHE A 97 -1.42 3.84 -2.98
N LYS A 98 -0.51 4.42 -2.20
CA LYS A 98 0.02 5.78 -2.47
C LYS A 98 0.70 5.84 -3.84
N ASP A 99 1.52 4.81 -4.11
CA ASP A 99 2.12 4.61 -5.43
C ASP A 99 2.12 3.12 -5.77
N VAL A 100 1.84 2.81 -7.05
CA VAL A 100 1.95 1.47 -7.63
C VAL A 100 2.37 1.57 -9.08
N PHE A 101 3.35 0.77 -9.48
CA PHE A 101 3.73 0.63 -10.88
C PHE A 101 4.26 -0.77 -11.17
N GLU A 102 4.04 -1.22 -12.40
CA GLU A 102 4.50 -2.51 -12.88
C GLU A 102 5.72 -2.33 -13.79
N ALA A 103 6.74 -3.17 -13.60
CA ALA A 103 7.93 -3.20 -14.45
C ALA A 103 8.39 -4.64 -14.63
N LYS A 104 8.28 -5.17 -15.85
CA LYS A 104 8.56 -6.57 -16.18
C LYS A 104 7.73 -7.51 -15.29
N ASP A 105 8.40 -8.40 -14.55
CA ASP A 105 7.79 -9.37 -13.65
C ASP A 105 7.71 -8.86 -12.21
N ARG A 106 7.55 -7.54 -12.01
CA ARG A 106 7.46 -6.92 -10.68
C ARG A 106 6.36 -5.88 -10.60
N VAL A 107 5.73 -5.84 -9.43
CA VAL A 107 4.81 -4.78 -9.03
C VAL A 107 5.42 -4.06 -7.84
N TYR A 108 5.75 -2.80 -8.00
CA TYR A 108 6.30 -1.95 -6.94
C TYR A 108 5.17 -1.22 -6.24
N THR A 109 5.25 -1.11 -4.92
CA THR A 109 4.21 -0.47 -4.10
C THR A 109 4.82 0.44 -3.04
N TYR A 110 4.10 1.54 -2.75
CA TYR A 110 4.26 2.35 -1.57
C TYR A 110 2.88 2.53 -0.93
N HIS A 111 2.72 2.10 0.33
CA HIS A 111 1.40 2.04 0.95
C HIS A 111 1.45 2.21 2.47
N VAL A 112 0.29 2.46 3.05
CA VAL A 112 0.06 2.53 4.48
C VAL A 112 -0.45 1.17 4.98
N ILE A 113 0.10 0.73 6.11
CA ILE A 113 -0.42 -0.37 6.93
C ILE A 113 -0.92 0.26 8.23
N ARG A 114 -2.21 0.09 8.54
CA ARG A 114 -2.79 0.62 9.76
C ARG A 114 -3.38 -0.49 10.60
N SER A 115 -3.32 -0.33 11.92
CA SER A 115 -3.79 -1.33 12.86
C SER A 115 -4.43 -0.69 14.08
N ARG A 116 -5.30 -1.45 14.75
CA ARG A 116 -5.86 -1.10 16.06
C ARG A 116 -5.89 -2.35 16.93
N ARG A 117 -5.35 -2.25 18.12
CA ARG A 117 -5.40 -3.33 19.11
C ARG A 117 -5.46 -2.73 20.52
N ASP A 118 -6.37 -3.24 21.35
CA ASP A 118 -6.54 -2.82 22.75
C ASP A 118 -6.69 -1.29 22.88
N GLY A 119 -7.47 -0.68 21.97
CA GLY A 119 -7.68 0.77 21.93
C GLY A 119 -6.48 1.60 21.47
N LYS A 120 -5.38 0.98 21.05
CA LYS A 120 -4.21 1.68 20.52
C LYS A 120 -4.14 1.53 19.01
N THR A 121 -3.96 2.66 18.33
CA THR A 121 -3.72 2.68 16.88
C THR A 121 -2.23 2.53 16.58
N GLY A 122 -1.95 1.87 15.47
CA GLY A 122 -0.62 1.74 14.89
C GLY A 122 -0.64 2.10 13.41
N CYS A 123 0.42 2.70 12.92
CA CYS A 123 0.56 3.05 11.52
C CYS A 123 1.99 2.83 11.04
N SER A 124 2.14 2.29 9.83
CA SER A 124 3.44 2.13 9.19
C SER A 124 3.37 2.50 7.72
N LEU A 125 4.44 3.07 7.21
CA LEU A 125 4.68 3.20 5.78
C LEU A 125 5.48 1.98 5.32
N ALA A 126 5.05 1.36 4.24
CA ALA A 126 5.73 0.22 3.64
C ALA A 126 6.04 0.50 2.17
N ALA A 127 7.25 0.16 1.75
CA ALA A 127 7.67 0.26 0.36
C ALA A 127 8.38 -1.03 -0.06
N GLY A 128 8.21 -1.42 -1.33
CA GLY A 128 8.87 -2.61 -1.85
C GLY A 128 8.30 -3.09 -3.17
N HIS A 129 8.40 -4.38 -3.40
CA HIS A 129 7.88 -4.98 -4.63
C HIS A 129 7.43 -6.42 -4.42
N ALA A 130 6.54 -6.86 -5.28
CA ALA A 130 6.26 -8.27 -5.50
C ALA A 130 6.96 -8.75 -6.77
N GLU A 131 7.58 -9.93 -6.74
CA GLU A 131 8.08 -10.64 -7.91
C GLU A 131 7.01 -11.60 -8.41
N LEU A 132 6.77 -11.62 -9.72
CA LEU A 132 5.75 -12.43 -10.34
C LEU A 132 6.35 -13.60 -11.12
N LYS A 133 5.69 -14.75 -11.05
CA LYS A 133 6.00 -15.93 -11.85
C LYS A 133 4.70 -16.57 -12.35
N GLY A 134 4.55 -16.63 -13.65
CA GLY A 134 3.32 -17.18 -14.25
C GLY A 134 2.05 -16.42 -13.86
N GLY A 135 2.14 -15.10 -13.68
CA GLY A 135 1.01 -14.25 -13.28
C GLY A 135 0.64 -14.33 -11.80
N LYS A 136 1.40 -15.07 -10.98
CA LYS A 136 1.22 -15.17 -9.53
C LYS A 136 2.39 -14.54 -8.78
N ILE A 137 2.15 -14.13 -7.54
CA ILE A 137 3.16 -13.59 -6.64
C ILE A 137 4.08 -14.72 -6.17
N ALA A 138 5.37 -14.62 -6.48
CA ALA A 138 6.40 -15.57 -6.05
C ALA A 138 7.18 -15.05 -4.82
N SER A 139 7.27 -13.74 -4.67
CA SER A 139 7.90 -13.12 -3.49
C SER A 139 7.30 -11.76 -3.25
N ILE A 140 7.17 -11.38 -1.98
CA ILE A 140 6.94 -9.98 -1.57
C ILE A 140 8.15 -9.55 -0.76
N VAL A 141 8.79 -8.46 -1.16
CA VAL A 141 9.95 -7.86 -0.49
C VAL A 141 9.57 -6.47 -0.03
N LEU A 142 9.58 -6.22 1.28
CA LEU A 142 9.16 -4.96 1.87
C LEU A 142 10.19 -4.45 2.89
N VAL A 143 10.29 -3.13 2.97
CA VAL A 143 10.80 -2.39 4.12
C VAL A 143 9.66 -1.61 4.75
N ARG A 144 9.68 -1.46 6.08
CA ARG A 144 8.64 -0.73 6.83
C ARG A 144 9.27 0.29 7.75
N HIS A 145 8.58 1.40 7.91
CA HIS A 145 8.83 2.36 8.96
C HIS A 145 7.55 2.56 9.77
N THR A 146 7.59 2.21 11.05
CA THR A 146 6.48 2.45 11.97
C THR A 146 6.49 3.90 12.40
N LEU A 147 5.37 4.60 12.21
CA LEU A 147 5.20 5.99 12.61
C LEU A 147 4.86 6.05 14.10
N GLU A 148 5.64 6.81 14.86
CA GLU A 148 5.42 7.03 16.29
C GLU A 148 4.63 8.32 16.50
N ALA A 149 3.44 8.21 17.08
CA ALA A 149 2.60 9.37 17.40
C ALA A 149 3.37 10.36 18.30
N GLY A 150 3.33 11.63 17.90
CA GLY A 150 4.05 12.71 18.60
C GLY A 150 5.54 12.85 18.25
N LYS A 151 6.11 11.91 17.47
CA LYS A 151 7.48 12.00 16.96
C LYS A 151 7.51 12.17 15.44
N ASP A 152 6.73 11.35 14.75
CA ASP A 152 6.65 11.37 13.29
C ASP A 152 5.40 12.11 12.83
N PRO A 153 5.43 12.76 11.66
CA PRO A 153 4.21 13.25 11.02
C PRO A 153 3.37 12.05 10.59
N LEU A 154 2.15 11.92 11.15
CA LEU A 154 1.25 10.84 10.77
C LEU A 154 0.73 11.06 9.36
N ASP A 155 0.66 9.98 8.59
CA ASP A 155 0.03 9.98 7.27
C ASP A 155 -1.49 10.17 7.41
N ALA A 156 -2.10 10.88 6.46
CA ALA A 156 -3.55 11.13 6.47
C ALA A 156 -4.40 9.85 6.38
N GLN A 157 -3.82 8.74 5.93
CA GLN A 157 -4.49 7.44 5.86
C GLN A 157 -4.34 6.63 7.17
N CYS A 158 -3.55 7.08 8.16
CA CYS A 158 -3.48 6.44 9.48
C CYS A 158 -4.80 6.59 10.23
N TRP A 159 -5.15 5.60 11.04
CA TRP A 159 -6.22 5.79 12.01
C TRP A 159 -5.73 6.70 13.14
N THR A 160 -6.62 7.56 13.59
CA THR A 160 -6.44 8.38 14.80
C THR A 160 -7.36 7.84 15.89
N ASP A 161 -6.96 8.02 17.13
CA ASP A 161 -7.76 7.70 18.33
C ASP A 161 -8.93 8.66 18.49
#